data_5eabece8ccd92b2981c0d964c921cc6a
#
_entry.id   5eabece8ccd92b2981c0d964c921cc6a
#
_cell.length_a   1.000
_cell.length_b   1.000
_cell.length_c   1.000
_cell.angle_alpha   90.00
_cell.angle_beta   90.00
_cell.angle_gamma   90.00
#
_symmetry.space_group_name_H-M   'P 1'
#
loop_
_entity.id
_entity.type
_entity.pdbx_description
1 polymer ?
#
loop_
_entity_poly.entity_id
_entity_poly.type
_entity_poly.pdbx_seq_one_letter_code
_entity_poly.pdbx_strand_id
1 'polypeptide(L)'
;MRFFSLLAISAFFCGHSSFAEDIKPGRIETFQFKQSKIFPGTVREVTVFIPAQYDASKPACVYVKTDGYNPREKANLELAIATKEMPVTVGVFVRPGEVPAPMKGTAPRRNRDFEYDGVSDNNLRFFDEEILPFVAKQYQLNLSTSGNDRCIVGASSGGITAFTAAWHRPEAFSRVYAASGSWVAFRGGHEFPTMVRKFEARPIRSFLTTGTRDMENAAGDWFLLDQEMDQALKFSGYDYQFRIIDGGHGAGYADHWMEAMAFLWKDWPAKVKAGPSAPRAQEILIPGEDWKLVAEGFKSTRGASTAANGEVFFADTSADKIHRIGLKDEVSVFAEKTGNAHCVTVAADGSLYTISEKSGQLLRYDASGRSSVVLDGILGHSILAHPNGSLYVTDNDAKKPNNGGSVWLIKDGQKKQVDAGIKFATGMAFRPDQWLLSVGESHSKWAYSYQIADDGSLINKERFFHLHVHDWDDDAGPECLCYSQESRQFIATKSGIQISADDGPTQVILTVPGQGRVTTVAIGGKDKDTLYAFCGNKIWKRKIQQHALGAWSPWTKVMPNKL
;
A
#
# COMPACT_ATOMS: atom_id res chain seq x y z
N MET A 1 26.88 -45.69 -50.05
CA MET A 1 26.58 -44.65 -51.02
C MET A 1 25.31 -43.92 -50.60
N ARG A 2 25.41 -42.76 -50.00
CA ARG A 2 24.45 -41.64 -50.08
C ARG A 2 25.11 -40.43 -49.37
N PHE A 3 25.36 -39.41 -50.17
CA PHE A 3 26.01 -38.16 -49.83
C PHE A 3 25.09 -37.33 -48.91
N PHE A 4 25.64 -36.77 -47.84
CA PHE A 4 25.04 -35.70 -47.10
C PHE A 4 25.72 -34.39 -47.49
N SER A 5 24.96 -33.50 -48.09
CA SER A 5 25.37 -32.12 -48.42
C SER A 5 25.41 -31.30 -47.14
N LEU A 6 26.57 -30.75 -46.82
CA LEU A 6 26.72 -29.62 -45.90
C LEU A 6 26.21 -28.37 -46.61
N LEU A 7 25.14 -27.78 -46.08
CA LEU A 7 24.77 -26.40 -46.38
C LEU A 7 25.42 -25.49 -45.33
N ALA A 8 26.37 -24.71 -45.80
CA ALA A 8 26.98 -23.64 -45.04
C ALA A 8 25.94 -22.50 -44.87
N ILE A 9 25.63 -22.16 -43.60
CA ILE A 9 24.98 -20.89 -43.25
C ILE A 9 26.11 -19.96 -42.84
N SER A 10 26.58 -19.18 -43.85
CA SER A 10 27.48 -18.05 -43.65
C SER A 10 26.66 -16.77 -43.72
N ALA A 11 26.98 -15.88 -42.80
CA ALA A 11 26.77 -14.43 -42.91
C ALA A 11 25.39 -13.87 -42.60
N PHE A 12 25.30 -13.34 -41.40
CA PHE A 12 24.71 -12.01 -41.16
C PHE A 12 25.34 -11.38 -39.89
N PHE A 13 26.66 -11.11 -39.98
CA PHE A 13 27.36 -10.21 -39.08
C PHE A 13 28.00 -9.11 -39.90
N CYS A 14 27.18 -8.20 -40.44
CA CYS A 14 27.69 -6.95 -41.03
C CYS A 14 26.55 -5.95 -41.09
N GLY A 15 26.40 -5.12 -40.06
CA GLY A 15 25.41 -4.06 -40.08
C GLY A 15 25.37 -3.16 -38.83
N HIS A 16 26.13 -3.49 -37.78
CA HIS A 16 26.07 -2.70 -36.54
C HIS A 16 27.17 -1.64 -36.39
N SER A 17 28.15 -1.57 -37.26
CA SER A 17 29.25 -0.59 -37.15
C SER A 17 29.01 0.76 -37.82
N SER A 18 27.99 0.90 -38.68
CA SER A 18 27.74 2.18 -39.40
C SER A 18 26.75 3.12 -38.69
N PHE A 19 25.95 2.62 -37.72
CA PHE A 19 24.97 3.48 -37.01
C PHE A 19 25.56 4.26 -35.83
N ALA A 20 26.72 3.87 -35.31
CA ALA A 20 27.32 4.54 -34.15
C ALA A 20 28.04 5.86 -34.49
N GLU A 21 28.45 6.04 -35.73
CA GLU A 21 29.18 7.25 -36.14
C GLU A 21 28.31 8.50 -36.37
N ASP A 22 26.97 8.34 -36.55
CA ASP A 22 26.05 9.46 -36.83
C ASP A 22 25.21 9.95 -35.62
N ILE A 23 25.41 9.37 -34.45
CA ILE A 23 24.64 9.78 -33.25
C ILE A 23 25.18 11.09 -32.71
N LYS A 24 24.39 12.17 -32.83
CA LYS A 24 24.73 13.45 -32.20
C LYS A 24 24.82 13.32 -30.68
N PRO A 25 25.97 13.68 -30.07
CA PRO A 25 26.12 13.55 -28.63
C PRO A 25 25.23 14.55 -27.88
N GLY A 26 24.57 14.08 -26.84
CA GLY A 26 23.90 14.92 -25.86
C GLY A 26 24.89 15.61 -24.93
N ARG A 27 24.42 16.61 -24.19
CA ARG A 27 25.24 17.35 -23.23
C ARG A 27 25.13 16.75 -21.83
N ILE A 28 26.20 16.91 -21.06
CA ILE A 28 26.29 16.50 -19.65
C ILE A 28 26.48 17.75 -18.80
N GLU A 29 25.71 17.82 -17.72
CA GLU A 29 25.80 18.85 -16.69
C GLU A 29 25.97 18.19 -15.33
N THR A 30 26.88 18.67 -14.49
CA THR A 30 27.13 18.09 -13.16
C THR A 30 27.13 19.18 -12.10
N PHE A 31 26.51 18.90 -10.96
CA PHE A 31 26.45 19.82 -9.82
C PHE A 31 26.45 19.08 -8.49
N GLN A 32 26.71 19.83 -7.40
CA GLN A 32 26.58 19.35 -6.04
C GLN A 32 25.24 19.80 -5.44
N PHE A 33 24.40 18.84 -5.03
CA PHE A 33 23.14 19.12 -4.34
C PHE A 33 23.36 19.07 -2.83
N LYS A 34 23.07 20.18 -2.11
CA LYS A 34 23.38 20.37 -0.68
C LYS A 34 22.16 20.80 0.16
N GLN A 35 20.98 20.89 -0.43
CA GLN A 35 19.83 21.54 0.20
C GLN A 35 18.65 20.57 0.42
N SER A 36 18.94 19.28 0.55
CA SER A 36 17.91 18.29 0.83
C SER A 36 17.25 18.54 2.19
N LYS A 37 15.93 18.58 2.20
CA LYS A 37 15.10 18.63 3.41
C LYS A 37 14.77 17.22 3.91
N ILE A 38 14.65 16.27 2.98
CA ILE A 38 14.36 14.86 3.26
C ILE A 38 15.57 14.17 3.86
N PHE A 39 16.78 14.47 3.35
CA PHE A 39 18.06 13.99 3.89
C PHE A 39 18.93 15.16 4.34
N PRO A 40 18.63 15.83 5.45
CA PRO A 40 19.27 17.06 5.84
C PRO A 40 20.78 16.89 6.12
N GLY A 41 21.55 17.90 5.73
CA GLY A 41 23.01 17.94 5.91
C GLY A 41 23.79 17.13 4.88
N THR A 42 23.14 16.40 3.98
CA THR A 42 23.83 15.61 2.94
C THR A 42 24.30 16.47 1.78
N VAL A 43 25.45 16.08 1.23
CA VAL A 43 26.00 16.58 -0.04
C VAL A 43 26.08 15.41 -1.00
N ARG A 44 25.69 15.61 -2.26
CA ARG A 44 25.80 14.59 -3.30
C ARG A 44 26.00 15.19 -4.68
N GLU A 45 26.68 14.45 -5.52
CA GLU A 45 26.83 14.76 -6.92
C GLU A 45 25.59 14.30 -7.70
N VAL A 46 25.10 15.17 -8.58
CA VAL A 46 24.04 14.87 -9.54
C VAL A 46 24.57 15.23 -10.93
N THR A 47 24.46 14.28 -11.85
CA THR A 47 24.80 14.48 -13.26
C THR A 47 23.54 14.37 -14.12
N VAL A 48 23.32 15.32 -15.00
CA VAL A 48 22.17 15.38 -15.91
C VAL A 48 22.66 15.18 -17.34
N PHE A 49 22.10 14.19 -18.02
CA PHE A 49 22.26 13.97 -19.44
C PHE A 49 21.06 14.53 -20.19
N ILE A 50 21.30 15.43 -21.15
CA ILE A 50 20.27 16.01 -22.01
C ILE A 50 20.57 15.55 -23.43
N PRO A 51 19.71 14.67 -24.02
CA PRO A 51 19.97 14.14 -25.37
C PRO A 51 19.87 15.21 -26.43
N ALA A 52 20.59 15.02 -27.53
CA ALA A 52 20.59 15.97 -28.65
C ALA A 52 19.19 16.17 -29.28
N GLN A 53 18.30 15.19 -29.12
CA GLN A 53 16.92 15.20 -29.61
C GLN A 53 15.94 15.92 -28.66
N TYR A 54 16.43 16.45 -27.51
CA TYR A 54 15.57 17.15 -26.56
C TYR A 54 14.90 18.38 -27.20
N ASP A 55 13.59 18.49 -26.97
CA ASP A 55 12.76 19.61 -27.45
C ASP A 55 11.96 20.16 -26.23
N ALA A 56 12.28 21.40 -25.84
CA ALA A 56 11.65 22.03 -24.68
C ALA A 56 10.13 22.28 -24.85
N SER A 57 9.62 22.25 -26.08
CA SER A 57 8.19 22.41 -26.36
C SER A 57 7.36 21.18 -25.92
N LYS A 58 8.00 20.03 -25.68
CA LYS A 58 7.35 18.76 -25.28
C LYS A 58 7.93 18.25 -23.98
N PRO A 59 7.09 17.66 -23.07
CA PRO A 59 7.61 16.98 -21.90
C PRO A 59 8.52 15.81 -22.31
N ALA A 60 9.77 15.81 -21.83
CA ALA A 60 10.69 14.71 -22.03
C ALA A 60 10.45 13.61 -21.00
N CYS A 61 10.64 12.36 -21.40
CA CYS A 61 10.72 11.24 -20.47
C CYS A 61 11.94 11.38 -19.55
N VAL A 62 11.93 10.67 -18.42
CA VAL A 62 12.98 10.76 -17.40
C VAL A 62 13.54 9.39 -17.07
N TYR A 63 14.85 9.29 -17.00
CA TYR A 63 15.61 8.16 -16.54
C TYR A 63 16.38 8.55 -15.29
N VAL A 64 16.04 7.97 -14.15
CA VAL A 64 16.76 8.20 -12.88
C VAL A 64 17.66 7.00 -12.60
N LYS A 65 18.95 7.27 -12.37
CA LYS A 65 19.94 6.27 -12.02
C LYS A 65 20.49 6.52 -10.62
N THR A 66 20.40 5.51 -9.77
CA THR A 66 21.06 5.50 -8.47
C THR A 66 22.58 5.27 -8.61
N ASP A 67 23.35 5.56 -7.55
CA ASP A 67 24.81 5.39 -7.51
C ASP A 67 25.62 6.25 -8.50
N GLY A 68 24.99 7.25 -9.13
CA GLY A 68 25.65 8.29 -9.91
C GLY A 68 25.91 7.94 -11.38
N TYR A 69 26.70 8.80 -12.03
CA TYR A 69 26.92 8.79 -13.46
C TYR A 69 27.81 7.61 -13.93
N ASN A 70 27.42 7.05 -15.08
CA ASN A 70 28.18 6.02 -15.78
C ASN A 70 28.26 6.37 -17.30
N PRO A 71 29.47 6.56 -17.87
CA PRO A 71 29.62 6.88 -19.29
C PRO A 71 29.05 5.83 -20.25
N ARG A 72 29.10 4.53 -19.91
CA ARG A 72 28.52 3.44 -20.71
C ARG A 72 26.99 3.57 -20.78
N GLU A 73 26.34 3.90 -19.66
CA GLU A 73 24.89 4.11 -19.65
C GLU A 73 24.49 5.35 -20.45
N LYS A 74 25.27 6.42 -20.40
CA LYS A 74 25.04 7.59 -21.25
C LYS A 74 25.10 7.22 -22.75
N ALA A 75 26.08 6.45 -23.17
CA ALA A 75 26.19 5.97 -24.54
C ALA A 75 25.03 5.06 -24.95
N ASN A 76 24.60 4.18 -24.02
CA ASN A 76 23.43 3.31 -24.22
C ASN A 76 22.12 4.12 -24.34
N LEU A 77 21.95 5.19 -23.54
CA LEU A 77 20.80 6.10 -23.67
C LEU A 77 20.76 6.78 -25.02
N GLU A 78 21.89 7.28 -25.50
CA GLU A 78 22.00 7.88 -26.83
C GLU A 78 21.62 6.89 -27.93
N LEU A 79 22.13 5.67 -27.84
CA LEU A 79 21.82 4.60 -28.79
C LEU A 79 20.35 4.25 -28.79
N ALA A 80 19.78 3.96 -27.60
CA ALA A 80 18.37 3.55 -27.45
C ALA A 80 17.38 4.64 -27.92
N ILE A 81 17.72 5.93 -27.72
CA ILE A 81 16.92 7.05 -28.22
C ILE A 81 17.05 7.16 -29.75
N ALA A 82 18.26 7.00 -30.29
CA ALA A 82 18.50 7.09 -31.74
C ALA A 82 17.84 5.93 -32.50
N THR A 83 17.85 4.71 -31.95
CA THR A 83 17.19 3.50 -32.50
C THR A 83 15.70 3.45 -32.23
N LYS A 84 15.15 4.39 -31.46
CA LYS A 84 13.74 4.44 -31.04
C LYS A 84 13.29 3.25 -30.16
N GLU A 85 14.21 2.58 -29.50
CA GLU A 85 13.90 1.57 -28.47
C GLU A 85 13.37 2.20 -27.18
N MET A 86 13.68 3.50 -26.99
CA MET A 86 13.06 4.32 -25.95
C MET A 86 12.75 5.72 -26.46
N PRO A 87 11.81 6.45 -25.85
CA PRO A 87 11.51 7.83 -26.21
C PRO A 87 12.67 8.78 -25.89
N VAL A 88 12.56 10.02 -26.32
CA VAL A 88 13.50 11.10 -25.94
C VAL A 88 13.45 11.26 -24.42
N THR A 89 14.56 10.95 -23.77
CA THR A 89 14.65 10.77 -22.31
C THR A 89 15.83 11.54 -21.73
N VAL A 90 15.58 12.39 -20.75
CA VAL A 90 16.61 13.06 -19.95
C VAL A 90 17.08 12.10 -18.86
N GLY A 91 18.41 11.90 -18.75
CA GLY A 91 19.03 11.08 -17.72
C GLY A 91 19.41 11.92 -16.51
N VAL A 92 19.06 11.45 -15.30
CA VAL A 92 19.42 12.08 -14.02
C VAL A 92 20.10 11.03 -13.15
N PHE A 93 21.42 11.16 -13.00
CA PHE A 93 22.29 10.24 -12.28
C PHE A 93 22.60 10.82 -10.91
N VAL A 94 22.18 10.13 -9.85
CA VAL A 94 22.22 10.66 -8.48
C VAL A 94 23.09 9.79 -7.61
N ARG A 95 24.16 10.34 -7.06
CA ARG A 95 24.94 9.66 -6.03
C ARG A 95 24.20 9.65 -4.68
N PRO A 96 24.42 8.63 -3.83
CA PRO A 96 23.93 8.68 -2.46
C PRO A 96 24.54 9.86 -1.70
N GLY A 97 23.84 10.34 -0.67
CA GLY A 97 24.30 11.45 0.14
C GLY A 97 25.44 11.10 1.08
N GLU A 98 26.29 12.07 1.34
CA GLU A 98 27.26 12.02 2.44
C GLU A 98 27.08 13.26 3.33
N VAL A 99 27.09 13.09 4.66
CA VAL A 99 27.23 14.21 5.58
C VAL A 99 28.72 14.45 5.78
N PRO A 100 29.24 15.62 5.36
CA PRO A 100 30.66 15.90 5.46
C PRO A 100 31.17 15.79 6.90
N ALA A 101 32.39 15.30 7.07
CA ALA A 101 33.04 15.25 8.35
C ALA A 101 33.26 16.67 8.89
N PRO A 102 32.98 16.95 10.19
CA PRO A 102 33.10 18.29 10.76
C PRO A 102 34.56 18.71 10.98
N MET A 103 35.49 17.75 11.05
CA MET A 103 36.91 18.01 11.35
C MET A 103 37.81 17.22 10.39
N LYS A 104 39.02 17.78 10.12
CA LYS A 104 40.06 17.10 9.36
C LYS A 104 40.45 15.79 10.06
N GLY A 105 40.49 14.68 9.33
CA GLY A 105 40.85 13.35 9.85
C GLY A 105 39.67 12.51 10.37
N THR A 106 38.48 13.04 10.38
CA THR A 106 37.26 12.25 10.66
C THR A 106 36.57 11.79 9.37
N ALA A 107 35.89 10.65 9.41
CA ALA A 107 35.19 10.12 8.25
C ALA A 107 33.80 10.79 8.07
N PRO A 108 33.35 11.03 6.83
CA PRO A 108 31.99 11.47 6.58
C PRO A 108 30.99 10.34 6.93
N ARG A 109 29.74 10.70 7.23
CA ARG A 109 28.66 9.72 7.35
C ARG A 109 28.10 9.44 5.95
N ARG A 110 28.32 8.23 5.49
CA ARG A 110 27.77 7.75 4.21
C ARG A 110 26.33 7.31 4.41
N ASN A 111 25.46 7.83 3.58
CA ASN A 111 24.01 7.58 3.69
C ASN A 111 23.49 6.52 2.74
N ARG A 112 24.32 5.87 1.90
CA ARG A 112 23.84 4.98 0.84
C ARG A 112 22.83 3.95 1.34
N ASP A 113 23.22 3.14 2.31
CA ASP A 113 22.35 2.07 2.82
C ASP A 113 21.16 2.63 3.60
N PHE A 114 21.35 3.77 4.27
CA PHE A 114 20.24 4.46 4.95
C PHE A 114 19.20 5.01 3.97
N GLU A 115 19.62 5.59 2.86
CA GLU A 115 18.73 6.16 1.85
C GLU A 115 18.11 5.09 0.97
N TYR A 116 18.85 4.05 0.62
CA TYR A 116 18.46 3.10 -0.43
C TYR A 116 17.78 1.85 0.08
N ASP A 117 18.25 1.26 1.18
CA ASP A 117 17.68 0.00 1.69
C ASP A 117 16.42 0.21 2.54
N GLY A 118 16.11 1.46 2.90
CA GLY A 118 14.86 1.79 3.58
C GLY A 118 13.66 1.61 2.63
N VAL A 119 12.68 0.83 3.07
CA VAL A 119 11.47 0.52 2.28
C VAL A 119 10.36 1.57 2.43
N SER A 120 10.62 2.72 3.06
CA SER A 120 9.72 3.87 3.12
C SER A 120 9.74 4.70 1.82
N ASP A 121 8.84 5.67 1.71
CA ASP A 121 8.75 6.56 0.53
C ASP A 121 9.79 7.70 0.49
N ASN A 122 10.66 7.80 1.49
CA ASN A 122 11.58 8.93 1.62
C ASN A 122 12.46 9.13 0.39
N ASN A 123 13.02 8.06 -0.17
CA ASN A 123 13.90 8.20 -1.32
C ASN A 123 13.13 8.55 -2.62
N LEU A 124 11.92 8.02 -2.76
CA LEU A 124 11.02 8.46 -3.81
C LEU A 124 10.72 9.96 -3.73
N ARG A 125 10.35 10.44 -2.54
CA ARG A 125 10.06 11.86 -2.32
C ARG A 125 11.29 12.72 -2.59
N PHE A 126 12.46 12.25 -2.22
CA PHE A 126 13.70 12.93 -2.54
C PHE A 126 13.89 13.09 -4.05
N PHE A 127 13.67 12.06 -4.85
CA PHE A 127 13.75 12.19 -6.32
C PHE A 127 12.64 13.07 -6.88
N ASP A 128 11.39 12.86 -6.49
CA ASP A 128 10.21 13.49 -7.10
C ASP A 128 9.98 14.94 -6.61
N GLU A 129 10.24 15.22 -5.33
CA GLU A 129 9.94 16.53 -4.71
C GLU A 129 11.18 17.46 -4.67
N GLU A 130 12.42 16.91 -4.68
CA GLU A 130 13.62 17.72 -4.55
C GLU A 130 14.49 17.69 -5.82
N ILE A 131 14.92 16.52 -6.30
CA ILE A 131 15.91 16.41 -7.39
C ILE A 131 15.31 16.78 -8.74
N LEU A 132 14.22 16.15 -9.16
CA LEU A 132 13.64 16.38 -10.49
C LEU A 132 13.14 17.82 -10.66
N PRO A 133 12.44 18.45 -9.69
CA PRO A 133 12.08 19.86 -9.78
C PRO A 133 13.30 20.80 -9.82
N PHE A 134 14.35 20.49 -9.03
CA PHE A 134 15.59 21.27 -9.06
C PHE A 134 16.25 21.21 -10.42
N VAL A 135 16.41 20.01 -11.00
CA VAL A 135 16.99 19.80 -12.33
C VAL A 135 16.19 20.52 -13.41
N ALA A 136 14.87 20.36 -13.39
CA ALA A 136 13.96 21.02 -14.34
C ALA A 136 14.13 22.55 -14.30
N LYS A 137 14.18 23.14 -13.12
CA LYS A 137 14.36 24.59 -12.94
C LYS A 137 15.76 25.06 -13.34
N GLN A 138 16.81 24.36 -12.88
CA GLN A 138 18.21 24.73 -13.06
C GLN A 138 18.60 24.77 -14.56
N TYR A 139 18.10 23.81 -15.32
CA TYR A 139 18.46 23.66 -16.74
C TYR A 139 17.33 24.01 -17.70
N GLN A 140 16.23 24.59 -17.18
CA GLN A 140 15.03 24.99 -17.95
C GLN A 140 14.47 23.84 -18.80
N LEU A 141 14.36 22.64 -18.16
CA LEU A 141 13.88 21.42 -18.81
C LEU A 141 12.39 21.24 -18.57
N ASN A 142 11.68 20.84 -19.62
CA ASN A 142 10.30 20.37 -19.57
C ASN A 142 10.32 18.86 -19.34
N LEU A 143 10.30 18.42 -18.08
CA LEU A 143 10.29 17.00 -17.70
C LEU A 143 8.86 16.52 -17.46
N SER A 144 8.51 15.35 -17.99
CA SER A 144 7.22 14.73 -17.66
C SER A 144 7.13 14.41 -16.16
N THR A 145 5.96 14.63 -15.58
CA THR A 145 5.63 14.24 -14.18
C THR A 145 4.87 12.92 -14.09
N SER A 146 4.51 12.34 -15.23
CA SER A 146 3.81 11.05 -15.31
C SER A 146 4.75 9.88 -15.02
N GLY A 147 4.38 8.97 -14.14
CA GLY A 147 5.13 7.74 -13.91
C GLY A 147 5.29 6.87 -15.16
N ASN A 148 4.32 6.93 -16.09
CA ASN A 148 4.42 6.22 -17.36
C ASN A 148 5.59 6.70 -18.24
N ASP A 149 6.07 7.93 -18.03
CA ASP A 149 7.16 8.55 -18.78
C ASP A 149 8.47 8.53 -17.96
N ARG A 150 8.51 7.83 -16.83
CA ARG A 150 9.65 7.81 -15.93
C ARG A 150 10.12 6.39 -15.63
N CYS A 151 11.42 6.18 -15.76
CA CYS A 151 12.12 4.95 -15.42
C CYS A 151 13.12 5.22 -14.30
N ILE A 152 13.22 4.31 -13.35
CA ILE A 152 14.23 4.35 -12.28
C ILE A 152 15.01 3.05 -12.26
N VAL A 153 16.35 3.14 -12.12
CA VAL A 153 17.22 1.98 -12.25
C VAL A 153 18.33 1.96 -11.20
N GLY A 154 18.75 0.76 -10.83
CA GLY A 154 19.86 0.58 -9.90
C GLY A 154 20.26 -0.88 -9.71
N ALA A 155 21.35 -1.06 -8.96
CA ALA A 155 21.84 -2.38 -8.57
C ALA A 155 22.01 -2.46 -7.05
N SER A 156 21.84 -3.66 -6.48
CA SER A 156 21.99 -3.89 -5.04
C SER A 156 21.00 -3.01 -4.24
N SER A 157 21.47 -2.24 -3.25
CA SER A 157 20.67 -1.22 -2.58
C SER A 157 20.03 -0.23 -3.56
N GLY A 158 20.70 0.10 -4.67
CA GLY A 158 20.11 0.92 -5.74
C GLY A 158 18.94 0.23 -6.47
N GLY A 159 18.97 -1.10 -6.56
CA GLY A 159 17.90 -1.92 -7.17
C GLY A 159 16.63 -1.92 -6.32
N ILE A 160 16.78 -2.17 -5.00
CA ILE A 160 15.61 -2.14 -4.11
C ILE A 160 15.01 -0.74 -4.03
N THR A 161 15.82 0.33 -3.95
CA THR A 161 15.27 1.70 -3.91
C THR A 161 14.55 2.07 -5.19
N ALA A 162 15.01 1.58 -6.35
CA ALA A 162 14.31 1.76 -7.62
C ALA A 162 12.91 1.12 -7.61
N PHE A 163 12.80 -0.09 -7.10
CA PHE A 163 11.52 -0.77 -6.97
C PHE A 163 10.63 -0.11 -5.90
N THR A 164 11.20 0.25 -4.75
CA THR A 164 10.51 0.95 -3.65
C THR A 164 9.88 2.25 -4.13
N ALA A 165 10.56 3.01 -4.98
CA ALA A 165 10.03 4.25 -5.55
C ALA A 165 8.76 4.01 -6.37
N ALA A 166 8.79 3.03 -7.28
CA ALA A 166 7.62 2.65 -8.07
C ALA A 166 6.53 2.00 -7.22
N TRP A 167 6.91 1.25 -6.18
CA TRP A 167 5.98 0.62 -5.26
C TRP A 167 5.12 1.63 -4.52
N HIS A 168 5.70 2.67 -3.96
CA HIS A 168 4.95 3.68 -3.20
C HIS A 168 4.10 4.57 -4.10
N ARG A 169 4.64 5.00 -5.25
CA ARG A 169 3.94 5.93 -6.14
C ARG A 169 4.18 5.57 -7.61
N PRO A 170 3.44 4.58 -8.13
CA PRO A 170 3.54 4.19 -9.55
C PRO A 170 3.13 5.33 -10.49
N GLU A 171 2.37 6.33 -10.01
CA GLU A 171 2.08 7.55 -10.74
C GLU A 171 3.30 8.48 -10.87
N ALA A 172 4.34 8.29 -10.06
CA ALA A 172 5.61 9.01 -10.18
C ALA A 172 6.68 8.22 -10.96
N PHE A 173 6.71 6.89 -10.80
CA PHE A 173 7.59 5.97 -11.54
C PHE A 173 6.87 4.64 -11.78
N SER A 174 6.72 4.20 -13.03
CA SER A 174 6.09 2.92 -13.34
C SER A 174 7.01 1.91 -14.04
N ARG A 175 8.27 2.28 -14.32
CA ARG A 175 9.24 1.44 -15.02
C ARG A 175 10.49 1.28 -14.17
N VAL A 176 10.90 0.03 -13.91
CA VAL A 176 11.99 -0.28 -12.97
C VAL A 176 12.97 -1.26 -13.58
N TYR A 177 14.27 -0.96 -13.50
CA TYR A 177 15.32 -1.94 -13.68
C TYR A 177 16.08 -2.13 -12.37
N ALA A 178 16.01 -3.33 -11.79
CA ALA A 178 16.70 -3.69 -10.56
C ALA A 178 17.62 -4.89 -10.80
N ALA A 179 18.92 -4.72 -10.62
CA ALA A 179 19.88 -5.80 -10.71
C ALA A 179 20.39 -6.20 -9.32
N SER A 180 20.41 -7.52 -9.02
CA SER A 180 20.80 -8.03 -7.71
C SER A 180 20.16 -7.22 -6.58
N GLY A 181 18.84 -7.05 -6.61
CA GLY A 181 18.12 -6.19 -5.68
C GLY A 181 18.32 -6.63 -4.22
N SER A 182 18.52 -5.68 -3.30
CA SER A 182 18.72 -5.99 -1.89
C SER A 182 17.42 -6.38 -1.19
N TRP A 183 16.75 -7.43 -1.67
CA TRP A 183 15.55 -8.00 -1.02
C TRP A 183 15.90 -8.76 0.27
N VAL A 184 16.86 -8.27 1.02
CA VAL A 184 17.44 -8.88 2.21
C VAL A 184 17.08 -8.08 3.46
N ALA A 185 17.36 -8.64 4.64
CA ALA A 185 16.96 -8.09 5.92
C ALA A 185 17.87 -6.94 6.41
N PHE A 186 18.19 -5.97 5.53
CA PHE A 186 18.91 -4.78 5.96
C PHE A 186 17.99 -3.78 6.67
N ARG A 187 16.91 -3.35 5.99
CA ARG A 187 15.98 -2.33 6.47
C ARG A 187 14.56 -2.60 5.95
N GLY A 188 14.09 -3.85 6.05
CA GLY A 188 12.75 -4.24 5.60
C GLY A 188 12.67 -4.77 4.18
N GLY A 189 13.77 -4.82 3.41
CA GLY A 189 13.76 -5.28 2.01
C GLY A 189 13.20 -6.69 1.82
N HIS A 190 13.39 -7.57 2.79
CA HIS A 190 12.89 -8.95 2.81
C HIS A 190 11.35 -9.06 2.87
N GLU A 191 10.64 -7.96 3.14
CA GLU A 191 9.18 -7.94 3.11
C GLU A 191 8.61 -7.90 1.68
N PHE A 192 9.37 -7.40 0.69
CA PHE A 192 8.84 -7.16 -0.66
C PHE A 192 8.21 -8.39 -1.32
N PRO A 193 8.78 -9.59 -1.30
CA PRO A 193 8.12 -10.75 -1.87
C PRO A 193 6.75 -11.02 -1.24
N THR A 194 6.62 -10.84 0.08
CA THR A 194 5.34 -10.97 0.80
C THR A 194 4.39 -9.81 0.48
N MET A 195 4.89 -8.58 0.41
CA MET A 195 4.07 -7.41 0.04
C MET A 195 3.51 -7.55 -1.38
N VAL A 196 4.33 -7.95 -2.34
CA VAL A 196 3.91 -8.19 -3.73
C VAL A 196 2.80 -9.24 -3.82
N ARG A 197 2.83 -10.26 -2.97
CA ARG A 197 1.79 -11.31 -2.91
C ARG A 197 0.50 -10.87 -2.25
N LYS A 198 0.57 -9.97 -1.25
CA LYS A 198 -0.60 -9.54 -0.44
C LYS A 198 -1.27 -8.29 -0.96
N PHE A 199 -0.51 -7.34 -1.46
CA PHE A 199 -1.09 -6.09 -1.95
C PHE A 199 -1.76 -6.27 -3.32
N GLU A 200 -2.76 -5.44 -3.56
CA GLU A 200 -3.29 -5.26 -4.92
C GLU A 200 -2.15 -4.89 -5.87
N ALA A 201 -2.10 -5.55 -7.04
CA ALA A 201 -1.04 -5.32 -8.01
C ALA A 201 -1.06 -3.87 -8.49
N ARG A 202 0.12 -3.29 -8.59
CA ARG A 202 0.33 -1.90 -8.99
C ARG A 202 0.76 -1.81 -10.46
N PRO A 203 0.51 -0.69 -11.16
CA PRO A 203 0.92 -0.52 -12.55
C PRO A 203 2.44 -0.30 -12.65
N ILE A 204 3.21 -1.33 -12.37
CA ILE A 204 4.68 -1.35 -12.42
C ILE A 204 5.10 -2.38 -13.46
N ARG A 205 6.00 -1.97 -14.37
CA ARG A 205 6.72 -2.85 -15.26
C ARG A 205 8.17 -2.94 -14.79
N SER A 206 8.68 -4.14 -14.55
CA SER A 206 10.02 -4.31 -13.99
C SER A 206 10.87 -5.30 -14.78
N PHE A 207 12.16 -5.00 -14.87
CA PHE A 207 13.18 -5.90 -15.37
C PHE A 207 14.17 -6.18 -14.24
N LEU A 208 14.40 -7.47 -13.92
CA LEU A 208 15.29 -7.88 -12.85
C LEU A 208 16.39 -8.78 -13.38
N THR A 209 17.60 -8.65 -12.81
CA THR A 209 18.70 -9.59 -13.04
C THR A 209 19.32 -10.02 -11.73
N THR A 210 19.87 -11.22 -11.66
CA THR A 210 20.64 -11.75 -10.52
C THR A 210 21.78 -12.63 -10.98
N GLY A 211 22.84 -12.73 -10.19
CA GLY A 211 23.97 -13.61 -10.44
C GLY A 211 23.79 -14.97 -9.76
N THR A 212 24.18 -16.07 -10.43
CA THR A 212 24.15 -17.43 -9.82
C THR A 212 25.08 -17.59 -8.61
N ARG A 213 26.05 -16.71 -8.49
CA ARG A 213 27.02 -16.61 -7.37
C ARG A 213 26.95 -15.22 -6.75
N ASP A 214 25.72 -14.75 -6.50
CA ASP A 214 25.50 -13.47 -5.85
C ASP A 214 25.94 -13.50 -4.38
N MET A 215 25.83 -12.39 -3.68
CA MET A 215 26.27 -12.26 -2.28
C MET A 215 25.39 -13.09 -1.34
N GLU A 216 26.03 -13.64 -0.31
CA GLU A 216 25.40 -14.19 0.88
C GLU A 216 26.06 -13.59 2.13
N ASN A 217 25.27 -13.12 3.09
CA ASN A 217 25.76 -12.62 4.38
C ASN A 217 24.67 -12.73 5.46
N ALA A 218 24.91 -12.11 6.63
CA ALA A 218 23.97 -12.15 7.76
C ALA A 218 22.57 -11.56 7.45
N ALA A 219 22.42 -10.75 6.41
CA ALA A 219 21.12 -10.18 6.01
C ALA A 219 20.34 -11.12 5.08
N GLY A 220 20.99 -12.09 4.45
CA GLY A 220 20.36 -13.07 3.57
C GLY A 220 21.23 -13.45 2.38
N ASP A 221 20.66 -14.28 1.53
CA ASP A 221 21.21 -14.73 0.24
C ASP A 221 20.49 -13.99 -0.88
N TRP A 222 21.22 -13.15 -1.63
CA TRP A 222 20.64 -12.35 -2.73
C TRP A 222 20.05 -13.20 -3.83
N PHE A 223 20.75 -14.28 -4.23
CA PHE A 223 20.27 -15.15 -5.31
C PHE A 223 18.93 -15.81 -4.97
N LEU A 224 18.78 -16.32 -3.75
CA LEU A 224 17.52 -16.93 -3.31
C LEU A 224 16.40 -15.89 -3.18
N LEU A 225 16.69 -14.71 -2.65
CA LEU A 225 15.67 -13.67 -2.45
C LEU A 225 15.28 -12.97 -3.75
N ASP A 226 16.17 -12.85 -4.73
CA ASP A 226 15.82 -12.43 -6.10
C ASP A 226 14.87 -13.44 -6.76
N GLN A 227 15.08 -14.74 -6.55
CA GLN A 227 14.16 -15.78 -7.04
C GLN A 227 12.81 -15.75 -6.31
N GLU A 228 12.79 -15.47 -4.99
CA GLU A 228 11.54 -15.29 -4.25
C GLU A 228 10.76 -14.08 -4.77
N MET A 229 11.46 -12.99 -5.13
CA MET A 229 10.85 -11.82 -5.74
C MET A 229 10.29 -12.13 -7.14
N ASP A 230 11.01 -12.91 -7.97
CA ASP A 230 10.52 -13.44 -9.25
C ASP A 230 9.21 -14.20 -9.07
N GLN A 231 9.19 -15.15 -8.14
CA GLN A 231 7.98 -15.95 -7.87
C GLN A 231 6.81 -15.09 -7.32
N ALA A 232 7.11 -14.04 -6.55
CA ALA A 232 6.08 -13.13 -6.04
C ALA A 232 5.45 -12.29 -7.18
N LEU A 233 6.27 -11.73 -8.06
CA LEU A 233 5.81 -10.97 -9.22
C LEU A 233 4.98 -11.84 -10.17
N LYS A 234 5.42 -13.08 -10.43
CA LYS A 234 4.69 -14.06 -11.22
C LYS A 234 3.34 -14.41 -10.59
N PHE A 235 3.32 -14.69 -9.29
CA PHE A 235 2.10 -15.05 -8.54
C PHE A 235 1.04 -13.95 -8.59
N SER A 236 1.46 -12.68 -8.56
CA SER A 236 0.57 -11.52 -8.60
C SER A 236 0.32 -10.98 -10.01
N GLY A 237 0.90 -11.63 -11.04
CA GLY A 237 0.65 -11.34 -12.45
C GLY A 237 1.20 -10.00 -12.94
N TYR A 238 2.34 -9.54 -12.40
CA TYR A 238 3.01 -8.33 -12.87
C TYR A 238 3.56 -8.49 -14.30
N ASP A 239 3.68 -7.39 -15.03
CA ASP A 239 4.39 -7.33 -16.32
C ASP A 239 5.89 -7.13 -16.05
N TYR A 240 6.64 -8.23 -16.04
CA TYR A 240 8.05 -8.21 -15.68
C TYR A 240 8.87 -9.20 -16.50
N GLN A 241 10.18 -9.03 -16.45
CA GLN A 241 11.16 -10.02 -16.90
C GLN A 241 12.21 -10.24 -15.81
N PHE A 242 12.70 -11.47 -15.71
CA PHE A 242 13.76 -11.88 -14.81
C PHE A 242 14.84 -12.65 -15.56
N ARG A 243 16.12 -12.32 -15.31
CA ARG A 243 17.28 -12.98 -15.92
C ARG A 243 18.23 -13.48 -14.84
N ILE A 244 18.54 -14.75 -14.89
CA ILE A 244 19.58 -15.38 -14.07
C ILE A 244 20.85 -15.43 -14.92
N ILE A 245 21.94 -14.87 -14.43
CA ILE A 245 23.20 -14.69 -15.14
C ILE A 245 24.29 -15.49 -14.42
N ASP A 246 25.12 -16.19 -15.15
CA ASP A 246 26.29 -16.84 -14.57
C ASP A 246 27.33 -15.78 -14.17
N GLY A 247 27.34 -15.42 -12.88
CA GLY A 247 28.18 -14.34 -12.35
C GLY A 247 27.94 -14.05 -10.88
N GLY A 248 28.65 -13.07 -10.37
CA GLY A 248 28.54 -12.57 -8.99
C GLY A 248 27.53 -11.43 -8.87
N HIS A 249 27.68 -10.65 -7.79
CA HIS A 249 26.83 -9.51 -7.46
C HIS A 249 26.76 -8.45 -8.56
N GLY A 250 25.56 -8.05 -8.98
CA GLY A 250 25.32 -7.10 -10.06
C GLY A 250 25.52 -7.67 -11.47
N ALA A 251 25.67 -9.01 -11.61
CA ALA A 251 25.81 -9.65 -12.91
C ALA A 251 24.64 -9.30 -13.83
N GLY A 252 24.97 -9.07 -15.11
CA GLY A 252 24.01 -8.77 -16.15
C GLY A 252 23.51 -7.32 -16.20
N TYR A 253 23.75 -6.50 -15.17
CA TYR A 253 23.25 -5.11 -15.16
C TYR A 253 23.64 -4.33 -16.43
N ALA A 254 24.93 -4.29 -16.76
CA ALA A 254 25.41 -3.53 -17.91
C ALA A 254 25.11 -4.22 -19.25
N ASP A 255 25.15 -5.55 -19.27
CA ASP A 255 25.05 -6.33 -20.52
C ASP A 255 23.60 -6.50 -20.96
N HIS A 256 22.66 -6.54 -20.04
CA HIS A 256 21.21 -6.60 -20.33
C HIS A 256 20.53 -5.23 -20.33
N TRP A 257 21.29 -4.11 -20.21
CA TRP A 257 20.70 -2.78 -20.13
C TRP A 257 19.83 -2.43 -21.35
N MET A 258 20.28 -2.72 -22.57
CA MET A 258 19.52 -2.46 -23.81
C MET A 258 18.24 -3.30 -23.84
N GLU A 259 18.32 -4.60 -23.53
CA GLU A 259 17.18 -5.50 -23.42
C GLU A 259 16.17 -4.99 -22.37
N ALA A 260 16.66 -4.56 -21.22
CA ALA A 260 15.83 -3.98 -20.16
C ALA A 260 15.09 -2.74 -20.63
N MET A 261 15.78 -1.80 -21.29
CA MET A 261 15.13 -0.58 -21.81
C MET A 261 14.11 -0.90 -22.90
N ALA A 262 14.43 -1.76 -23.86
CA ALA A 262 13.49 -2.18 -24.89
C ALA A 262 12.22 -2.81 -24.29
N PHE A 263 12.37 -3.65 -23.25
CA PHE A 263 11.22 -4.22 -22.54
C PHE A 263 10.45 -3.17 -21.74
N LEU A 264 11.13 -2.33 -20.96
CA LEU A 264 10.48 -1.35 -20.10
C LEU A 264 9.71 -0.30 -20.89
N TRP A 265 10.21 0.10 -22.08
CA TRP A 265 9.58 1.11 -22.93
C TRP A 265 8.72 0.52 -24.06
N LYS A 266 8.58 -0.81 -24.13
CA LYS A 266 7.64 -1.44 -25.09
C LYS A 266 6.27 -0.78 -24.95
N ASP A 267 5.57 -0.60 -26.03
CA ASP A 267 4.22 -0.01 -26.12
C ASP A 267 4.10 1.47 -25.74
N TRP A 268 5.19 2.13 -25.30
CA TRP A 268 5.10 3.56 -25.01
C TRP A 268 4.56 4.33 -26.25
N PRO A 269 3.61 5.26 -26.09
CA PRO A 269 3.15 5.93 -24.88
C PRO A 269 1.97 5.25 -24.14
N ALA A 270 1.58 4.04 -24.50
CA ALA A 270 0.53 3.32 -23.76
C ALA A 270 0.91 3.19 -22.27
N LYS A 271 -0.10 3.33 -21.40
CA LYS A 271 0.13 3.25 -19.95
C LYS A 271 0.49 1.83 -19.53
N VAL A 272 1.47 1.72 -18.63
CA VAL A 272 1.70 0.47 -17.90
C VAL A 272 0.44 0.14 -17.12
N LYS A 273 -0.02 -1.11 -17.23
CA LYS A 273 -1.21 -1.60 -16.54
C LYS A 273 -0.82 -2.41 -15.33
N ALA A 274 -1.63 -2.34 -14.29
CA ALA A 274 -1.54 -3.28 -13.17
C ALA A 274 -1.86 -4.71 -13.65
N GLY A 275 -1.20 -5.67 -13.04
CA GLY A 275 -1.54 -7.08 -13.20
C GLY A 275 -2.87 -7.44 -12.53
N PRO A 276 -3.32 -8.70 -12.69
CA PRO A 276 -4.59 -9.16 -12.13
C PRO A 276 -4.62 -9.28 -10.60
N SER A 277 -3.50 -9.08 -9.93
CA SER A 277 -3.27 -9.34 -8.50
C SER A 277 -3.23 -10.85 -8.15
N ALA A 278 -2.83 -11.16 -6.94
CA ALA A 278 -2.79 -12.53 -6.43
C ALA A 278 -4.21 -13.17 -6.43
N PRO A 279 -4.33 -14.51 -6.52
CA PRO A 279 -5.63 -15.19 -6.63
C PRO A 279 -6.62 -14.82 -5.51
N ARG A 280 -6.16 -14.66 -4.27
CA ARG A 280 -7.03 -14.24 -3.15
C ARG A 280 -7.57 -12.81 -3.31
N ALA A 281 -6.79 -11.92 -3.89
CA ALA A 281 -7.27 -10.57 -4.21
C ALA A 281 -8.32 -10.60 -5.33
N GLN A 282 -8.18 -11.49 -6.30
CA GLN A 282 -9.17 -11.68 -7.38
C GLN A 282 -10.52 -12.21 -6.89
N GLU A 283 -10.59 -12.88 -5.74
CA GLU A 283 -11.87 -13.27 -5.10
C GLU A 283 -12.62 -12.08 -4.48
N ILE A 284 -11.96 -10.93 -4.36
CA ILE A 284 -12.49 -9.73 -3.71
C ILE A 284 -12.69 -8.61 -4.73
N LEU A 285 -11.70 -8.43 -5.61
CA LEU A 285 -11.65 -7.32 -6.56
C LEU A 285 -12.43 -7.63 -7.84
N ILE A 286 -13.10 -6.62 -8.38
CA ILE A 286 -13.72 -6.67 -9.71
C ILE A 286 -12.71 -6.07 -10.70
N PRO A 287 -12.32 -6.79 -11.76
CA PRO A 287 -11.38 -6.25 -12.76
C PRO A 287 -11.87 -4.93 -13.37
N GLY A 288 -11.01 -3.92 -13.35
CA GLY A 288 -11.32 -2.59 -13.89
C GLY A 288 -12.08 -1.65 -12.95
N GLU A 289 -12.54 -2.13 -11.79
CA GLU A 289 -13.07 -1.25 -10.74
C GLU A 289 -11.93 -0.65 -9.93
N ASP A 290 -12.01 0.65 -9.64
CA ASP A 290 -11.03 1.40 -8.86
C ASP A 290 -11.74 2.30 -7.85
N TRP A 291 -10.97 2.88 -6.94
CA TRP A 291 -11.47 3.81 -5.94
C TRP A 291 -12.05 5.07 -6.56
N LYS A 292 -13.23 5.48 -6.08
CA LYS A 292 -13.92 6.71 -6.46
C LYS A 292 -14.16 7.54 -5.20
N LEU A 293 -13.86 8.84 -5.27
CA LEU A 293 -14.15 9.77 -4.17
C LEU A 293 -15.66 9.92 -4.04
N VAL A 294 -16.18 9.72 -2.83
CA VAL A 294 -17.60 9.95 -2.48
C VAL A 294 -17.79 11.37 -1.99
N ALA A 295 -17.00 11.75 -0.99
CA ALA A 295 -17.08 13.07 -0.37
C ALA A 295 -15.77 13.40 0.38
N GLU A 296 -15.57 14.68 0.68
CA GLU A 296 -14.44 15.19 1.45
C GLU A 296 -14.86 16.35 2.36
N GLY A 297 -13.98 16.77 3.26
CA GLY A 297 -14.20 17.91 4.15
C GLY A 297 -14.66 17.52 5.56
N PHE A 298 -14.59 16.24 5.92
CA PHE A 298 -14.87 15.76 7.27
C PHE A 298 -13.74 16.12 8.24
N LYS A 299 -14.05 16.17 9.53
CA LYS A 299 -13.05 16.52 10.56
C LYS A 299 -12.42 15.29 11.20
N SER A 300 -13.22 14.28 11.54
CA SER A 300 -12.76 13.06 12.21
C SER A 300 -13.77 11.93 12.01
N THR A 301 -13.70 11.29 10.83
CA THR A 301 -14.59 10.18 10.51
C THR A 301 -14.19 8.93 11.29
N ARG A 302 -15.17 8.29 11.94
CA ARG A 302 -14.96 7.09 12.74
C ARG A 302 -16.17 6.17 12.68
N GLY A 303 -15.94 4.89 12.94
CA GLY A 303 -16.92 3.83 13.12
C GLY A 303 -18.15 3.93 12.21
N ALA A 304 -18.24 3.05 11.23
CA ALA A 304 -19.39 3.00 10.33
C ALA A 304 -20.17 1.71 10.49
N SER A 305 -21.47 1.78 10.15
CA SER A 305 -22.36 0.61 10.14
C SER A 305 -23.34 0.70 8.98
N THR A 306 -23.65 -0.45 8.39
CA THR A 306 -24.53 -0.56 7.24
C THR A 306 -25.94 -1.01 7.66
N ALA A 307 -26.95 -0.32 7.17
CA ALA A 307 -28.35 -0.68 7.37
C ALA A 307 -28.81 -1.77 6.41
N ALA A 308 -29.93 -2.40 6.73
CA ALA A 308 -30.53 -3.47 5.91
C ALA A 308 -30.83 -3.09 4.46
N ASN A 309 -31.09 -1.79 4.21
CA ASN A 309 -31.31 -1.26 2.86
C ASN A 309 -30.01 -0.94 2.10
N GLY A 310 -28.84 -1.03 2.75
CA GLY A 310 -27.52 -0.72 2.17
C GLY A 310 -26.99 0.68 2.43
N GLU A 311 -27.76 1.59 3.06
CA GLU A 311 -27.25 2.89 3.51
C GLU A 311 -26.15 2.70 4.58
N VAL A 312 -25.15 3.58 4.58
CA VAL A 312 -24.03 3.53 5.53
C VAL A 312 -24.09 4.75 6.44
N PHE A 313 -24.08 4.51 7.74
CA PHE A 313 -24.00 5.56 8.77
C PHE A 313 -22.60 5.62 9.34
N PHE A 314 -22.11 6.82 9.65
CA PHE A 314 -20.78 7.01 10.27
C PHE A 314 -20.75 8.26 11.16
N ALA A 315 -19.87 8.25 12.14
CA ALA A 315 -19.65 9.40 13.02
C ALA A 315 -18.58 10.35 12.44
N ASP A 316 -18.82 11.66 12.48
CA ASP A 316 -17.80 12.70 12.40
C ASP A 316 -17.63 13.33 13.78
N THR A 317 -16.80 12.68 14.61
CA THR A 317 -16.67 12.94 16.05
C THR A 317 -16.37 14.40 16.35
N SER A 318 -15.37 14.99 15.67
CA SER A 318 -14.96 16.38 15.89
C SER A 318 -15.94 17.41 15.32
N ALA A 319 -16.85 17.00 14.44
CA ALA A 319 -17.95 17.82 13.96
C ALA A 319 -19.22 17.68 14.80
N ASP A 320 -19.24 16.75 15.77
CA ASP A 320 -20.39 16.41 16.64
C ASP A 320 -21.63 15.98 15.84
N LYS A 321 -21.41 15.16 14.79
CA LYS A 321 -22.45 14.73 13.84
C LYS A 321 -22.37 13.24 13.55
N ILE A 322 -23.54 12.68 13.23
CA ILE A 322 -23.67 11.40 12.53
C ILE A 322 -24.15 11.70 11.11
N HIS A 323 -23.48 11.11 10.14
CA HIS A 323 -23.82 11.23 8.72
C HIS A 323 -24.38 9.93 8.17
N ARG A 324 -25.07 10.02 7.03
CA ARG A 324 -25.58 8.92 6.24
C ARG A 324 -25.11 9.06 4.81
N ILE A 325 -24.59 7.98 4.25
CA ILE A 325 -24.35 7.80 2.81
C ILE A 325 -25.57 7.08 2.24
N GLY A 326 -26.32 7.75 1.38
CA GLY A 326 -27.50 7.19 0.73
C GLY A 326 -27.16 6.29 -0.45
N LEU A 327 -28.18 5.65 -1.05
CA LEU A 327 -27.98 4.65 -2.11
C LEU A 327 -27.51 5.22 -3.45
N LYS A 328 -27.52 6.54 -3.60
CA LYS A 328 -26.96 7.27 -4.75
C LYS A 328 -25.65 8.00 -4.40
N ASP A 329 -25.00 7.60 -3.30
CA ASP A 329 -23.76 8.17 -2.74
C ASP A 329 -23.89 9.62 -2.20
N GLU A 330 -25.09 10.15 -2.06
CA GLU A 330 -25.29 11.42 -1.39
C GLU A 330 -24.98 11.31 0.11
N VAL A 331 -24.17 12.24 0.62
CA VAL A 331 -23.86 12.31 2.05
C VAL A 331 -24.72 13.39 2.70
N SER A 332 -25.47 13.01 3.71
CA SER A 332 -26.35 13.90 4.47
C SER A 332 -26.12 13.79 5.98
N VAL A 333 -26.44 14.84 6.72
CA VAL A 333 -26.44 14.78 8.19
C VAL A 333 -27.66 14.02 8.64
N PHE A 334 -27.46 12.95 9.42
CA PHE A 334 -28.52 12.18 10.05
C PHE A 334 -28.88 12.73 11.43
N ALA A 335 -27.86 13.07 12.25
CA ALA A 335 -28.05 13.67 13.56
C ALA A 335 -26.95 14.67 13.89
N GLU A 336 -27.30 15.71 14.66
CA GLU A 336 -26.38 16.72 15.19
C GLU A 336 -26.40 16.72 16.72
N LYS A 337 -25.38 17.31 17.34
CA LYS A 337 -25.21 17.37 18.80
C LYS A 337 -25.23 15.99 19.44
N THR A 338 -24.49 15.09 18.84
CA THR A 338 -24.42 13.66 19.22
C THR A 338 -23.59 13.43 20.48
N GLY A 339 -22.99 14.51 21.05
CA GLY A 339 -22.10 14.43 22.20
C GLY A 339 -20.73 13.82 21.84
N ASN A 340 -20.20 14.14 20.67
CA ASN A 340 -18.98 13.58 20.10
C ASN A 340 -19.08 12.04 19.97
N ALA A 341 -20.09 11.55 19.28
CA ALA A 341 -20.21 10.13 18.96
C ALA A 341 -18.93 9.60 18.30
N HIS A 342 -18.38 8.50 18.83
CA HIS A 342 -17.14 7.91 18.34
C HIS A 342 -17.35 6.82 17.28
N CYS A 343 -18.50 6.15 17.34
CA CYS A 343 -18.87 5.07 16.44
C CYS A 343 -20.39 4.94 16.37
N VAL A 344 -20.87 4.22 15.40
CA VAL A 344 -22.29 3.90 15.26
C VAL A 344 -22.47 2.42 14.95
N THR A 345 -23.61 1.85 15.36
CA THR A 345 -24.04 0.52 14.93
C THR A 345 -25.54 0.52 14.64
N VAL A 346 -25.93 -0.16 13.56
CA VAL A 346 -27.34 -0.36 13.20
C VAL A 346 -27.77 -1.73 13.70
N ALA A 347 -28.80 -1.76 14.52
CA ALA A 347 -29.37 -2.98 15.07
C ALA A 347 -30.32 -3.67 14.07
N ALA A 348 -30.76 -4.88 14.41
CA ALA A 348 -31.65 -5.68 13.58
C ALA A 348 -33.02 -5.02 13.33
N ASP A 349 -33.51 -4.21 14.27
CA ASP A 349 -34.75 -3.44 14.17
C ASP A 349 -34.61 -2.12 13.36
N GLY A 350 -33.40 -1.83 12.85
CA GLY A 350 -33.08 -0.61 12.15
C GLY A 350 -32.76 0.61 13.02
N SER A 351 -32.81 0.48 14.35
CA SER A 351 -32.36 1.53 15.26
C SER A 351 -30.87 1.71 15.17
N LEU A 352 -30.40 2.98 15.28
CA LEU A 352 -28.98 3.27 15.34
C LEU A 352 -28.56 3.56 16.78
N TYR A 353 -27.46 2.96 17.20
CA TYR A 353 -26.87 3.18 18.52
C TYR A 353 -25.51 3.83 18.40
N THR A 354 -25.19 4.67 19.40
CA THR A 354 -23.87 5.29 19.58
C THR A 354 -23.60 5.58 21.04
N ILE A 355 -22.34 5.86 21.36
CA ILE A 355 -21.93 6.34 22.69
C ILE A 355 -21.55 7.80 22.59
N SER A 356 -22.17 8.63 23.39
CA SER A 356 -21.81 10.04 23.57
C SER A 356 -20.60 10.13 24.50
N GLU A 357 -19.46 10.56 23.97
CA GLU A 357 -18.25 10.77 24.77
C GLU A 357 -18.43 11.87 25.83
N LYS A 358 -19.13 12.95 25.47
CA LYS A 358 -19.34 14.10 26.36
C LYS A 358 -20.20 13.77 27.58
N SER A 359 -21.26 12.99 27.39
CA SER A 359 -22.20 12.68 28.48
C SER A 359 -21.98 11.32 29.12
N GLY A 360 -21.15 10.45 28.52
CA GLY A 360 -21.00 9.07 28.98
C GLY A 360 -22.30 8.27 28.88
N GLN A 361 -23.04 8.42 27.80
CA GLN A 361 -24.36 7.83 27.59
C GLN A 361 -24.40 6.97 26.35
N LEU A 362 -25.05 5.83 26.44
CA LEU A 362 -25.52 5.06 25.29
C LEU A 362 -26.81 5.67 24.76
N LEU A 363 -26.79 6.12 23.53
CA LEU A 363 -27.92 6.72 22.84
C LEU A 363 -28.47 5.78 21.78
N ARG A 364 -29.79 5.72 21.66
CA ARG A 364 -30.53 5.09 20.57
C ARG A 364 -31.20 6.16 19.74
N TYR A 365 -31.07 6.07 18.42
CA TYR A 365 -31.73 6.95 17.45
C TYR A 365 -32.81 6.19 16.69
N ASP A 366 -33.96 6.83 16.52
CA ASP A 366 -35.01 6.37 15.59
C ASP A 366 -34.69 6.76 14.14
N ALA A 367 -35.49 6.29 13.20
CA ALA A 367 -35.32 6.58 11.77
C ALA A 367 -35.37 8.07 11.41
N SER A 368 -35.90 8.92 12.29
CA SER A 368 -35.97 10.38 12.11
C SER A 368 -34.74 11.13 12.67
N GLY A 369 -33.79 10.40 13.27
CA GLY A 369 -32.60 10.98 13.92
C GLY A 369 -32.86 11.54 15.34
N ARG A 370 -34.00 11.22 15.97
CA ARG A 370 -34.26 11.59 17.36
C ARG A 370 -33.64 10.57 18.32
N SER A 371 -32.89 11.06 19.30
CA SER A 371 -32.20 10.23 20.27
C SER A 371 -33.01 10.02 21.57
N SER A 372 -32.79 8.88 22.20
CA SER A 372 -33.18 8.58 23.57
C SER A 372 -32.01 7.94 24.32
N VAL A 373 -31.92 8.19 25.64
CA VAL A 373 -30.89 7.57 26.47
C VAL A 373 -31.30 6.13 26.81
N VAL A 374 -30.39 5.19 26.58
CA VAL A 374 -30.57 3.76 26.89
C VAL A 374 -29.88 3.41 28.21
N LEU A 375 -28.67 3.96 28.40
CA LEU A 375 -27.85 3.67 29.58
C LEU A 375 -26.94 4.84 29.89
N ASP A 376 -26.79 5.17 31.18
CA ASP A 376 -25.84 6.15 31.69
C ASP A 376 -24.53 5.50 32.17
N GLY A 377 -23.49 6.29 32.31
CA GLY A 377 -22.21 5.88 32.87
C GLY A 377 -21.48 4.83 32.02
N ILE A 378 -21.52 4.99 30.68
CA ILE A 378 -20.77 4.18 29.75
C ILE A 378 -19.85 5.05 28.89
N LEU A 379 -18.59 4.69 28.87
CA LEU A 379 -17.62 5.18 27.89
C LEU A 379 -17.37 4.07 26.86
N GLY A 380 -16.96 4.45 25.66
CA GLY A 380 -16.69 3.43 24.66
C GLY A 380 -16.01 4.00 23.42
N HIS A 381 -15.10 3.20 22.87
CA HIS A 381 -14.41 3.48 21.62
C HIS A 381 -15.19 2.95 20.41
N SER A 382 -15.76 1.74 20.53
CA SER A 382 -16.57 1.12 19.48
C SER A 382 -17.81 0.45 20.07
N ILE A 383 -18.86 0.32 19.24
CA ILE A 383 -20.10 -0.34 19.60
C ILE A 383 -20.53 -1.28 18.46
N LEU A 384 -21.06 -2.45 18.81
CA LEU A 384 -21.54 -3.45 17.84
C LEU A 384 -22.85 -4.07 18.34
N ALA A 385 -23.90 -4.00 17.51
CA ALA A 385 -25.19 -4.64 17.81
C ALA A 385 -25.16 -6.11 17.36
N HIS A 386 -25.55 -7.01 18.26
CA HIS A 386 -25.76 -8.43 17.95
C HIS A 386 -27.22 -8.64 17.48
N PRO A 387 -27.49 -9.59 16.57
CA PRO A 387 -28.86 -9.87 16.09
C PRO A 387 -29.88 -10.21 17.18
N ASN A 388 -29.45 -10.72 18.33
CA ASN A 388 -30.32 -11.00 19.47
C ASN A 388 -30.69 -9.76 20.34
N GLY A 389 -30.29 -8.55 19.91
CA GLY A 389 -30.57 -7.29 20.61
C GLY A 389 -29.53 -6.88 21.66
N SER A 390 -28.54 -7.72 21.97
CA SER A 390 -27.42 -7.33 22.82
C SER A 390 -26.49 -6.36 22.11
N LEU A 391 -25.76 -5.55 22.87
CA LEU A 391 -24.71 -4.66 22.33
C LEU A 391 -23.37 -5.00 23.01
N TYR A 392 -22.31 -5.01 22.22
CA TYR A 392 -20.94 -5.08 22.73
C TYR A 392 -20.27 -3.72 22.56
N VAL A 393 -19.49 -3.32 23.56
CA VAL A 393 -18.79 -2.03 23.58
C VAL A 393 -17.34 -2.26 23.97
N THR A 394 -16.41 -1.73 23.19
CA THR A 394 -15.00 -1.63 23.61
C THR A 394 -14.78 -0.31 24.33
N ASP A 395 -13.98 -0.35 25.39
CA ASP A 395 -13.59 0.82 26.17
C ASP A 395 -12.10 0.77 26.51
N ASN A 396 -11.49 1.92 26.78
CA ASN A 396 -10.07 2.03 27.06
C ASN A 396 -9.82 2.94 28.26
N ASP A 397 -9.31 2.40 29.35
CA ASP A 397 -8.88 3.18 30.51
C ASP A 397 -7.60 3.96 30.18
N ALA A 398 -7.72 5.28 30.00
CA ALA A 398 -6.60 6.17 29.67
C ALA A 398 -5.47 6.13 30.72
N LYS A 399 -5.75 5.68 31.96
CA LYS A 399 -4.74 5.50 33.02
C LYS A 399 -3.93 4.21 32.85
N LYS A 400 -4.34 3.33 31.94
CA LYS A 400 -3.69 2.03 31.68
C LYS A 400 -3.40 1.85 30.17
N PRO A 401 -2.53 2.65 29.56
CA PRO A 401 -2.37 2.69 28.10
C PRO A 401 -1.93 1.37 27.45
N ASN A 402 -1.34 0.44 28.24
CA ASN A 402 -0.82 -0.83 27.71
C ASN A 402 -1.72 -2.05 27.94
N ASN A 403 -2.78 -1.94 28.76
CA ASN A 403 -3.69 -3.06 29.07
C ASN A 403 -5.05 -2.58 29.62
N GLY A 404 -5.43 -1.34 29.34
CA GLY A 404 -6.67 -0.74 29.81
C GLY A 404 -7.90 -1.05 28.95
N GLY A 405 -7.70 -1.72 27.81
CA GLY A 405 -8.79 -2.10 26.92
C GLY A 405 -9.67 -3.21 27.51
N SER A 406 -10.97 -3.04 27.37
CA SER A 406 -12.00 -3.97 27.86
C SER A 406 -13.14 -4.11 26.85
N VAL A 407 -13.94 -5.17 27.01
CA VAL A 407 -15.18 -5.40 26.28
C VAL A 407 -16.33 -5.52 27.27
N TRP A 408 -17.39 -4.76 27.01
CA TRP A 408 -18.62 -4.75 27.81
C TRP A 408 -19.78 -5.32 27.00
N LEU A 409 -20.57 -6.16 27.61
CA LEU A 409 -21.89 -6.61 27.14
C LEU A 409 -22.97 -5.75 27.76
N ILE A 410 -23.86 -5.23 26.91
CA ILE A 410 -25.06 -4.52 27.35
C ILE A 410 -26.27 -5.33 26.90
N LYS A 411 -27.05 -5.75 27.87
CA LYS A 411 -28.26 -6.55 27.69
C LYS A 411 -29.29 -6.17 28.73
N ASP A 412 -30.54 -6.02 28.34
CA ASP A 412 -31.67 -5.70 29.24
C ASP A 412 -31.41 -4.47 30.14
N GLY A 413 -30.77 -3.44 29.61
CA GLY A 413 -30.44 -2.20 30.33
C GLY A 413 -29.30 -2.33 31.34
N GLN A 414 -28.60 -3.45 31.39
CA GLN A 414 -27.46 -3.70 32.28
C GLN A 414 -26.16 -3.83 31.51
N LYS A 415 -25.04 -3.42 32.12
CA LYS A 415 -23.69 -3.61 31.58
C LYS A 415 -22.91 -4.62 32.39
N LYS A 416 -22.23 -5.54 31.72
CA LYS A 416 -21.34 -6.56 32.28
C LYS A 416 -20.02 -6.53 31.56
N GLN A 417 -18.90 -6.43 32.28
CA GLN A 417 -17.58 -6.59 31.65
C GLN A 417 -17.37 -8.06 31.27
N VAL A 418 -17.08 -8.32 30.00
CA VAL A 418 -16.93 -9.70 29.49
C VAL A 418 -15.50 -10.02 29.07
N ASP A 419 -14.64 -9.00 28.91
CA ASP A 419 -13.18 -9.15 28.77
C ASP A 419 -12.43 -7.88 29.20
N ALA A 420 -11.14 -8.04 29.51
CA ALA A 420 -10.21 -6.96 29.85
C ALA A 420 -8.77 -7.32 29.50
N GLY A 421 -7.86 -6.34 29.65
CA GLY A 421 -6.42 -6.54 29.43
C GLY A 421 -5.99 -6.52 27.97
N ILE A 422 -6.79 -5.93 27.09
CA ILE A 422 -6.41 -5.60 25.71
C ILE A 422 -5.53 -4.33 25.75
N LYS A 423 -4.48 -4.24 24.92
CA LYS A 423 -3.60 -3.05 24.92
C LYS A 423 -4.36 -1.77 24.59
N PHE A 424 -5.15 -1.79 23.53
CA PHE A 424 -6.07 -0.72 23.16
C PHE A 424 -7.18 -1.35 22.31
N ALA A 425 -8.34 -1.59 22.91
CA ALA A 425 -9.47 -2.23 22.25
C ALA A 425 -10.15 -1.24 21.27
N THR A 426 -10.36 -1.66 20.04
CA THR A 426 -10.91 -0.82 18.98
C THR A 426 -12.16 -1.45 18.34
N GLY A 427 -12.26 -1.47 17.03
CA GLY A 427 -13.41 -1.99 16.31
C GLY A 427 -13.73 -3.46 16.62
N MET A 428 -14.97 -3.81 16.40
CA MET A 428 -15.49 -5.18 16.57
C MET A 428 -16.27 -5.60 15.35
N ALA A 429 -16.30 -6.91 15.08
CA ALA A 429 -17.14 -7.49 14.04
C ALA A 429 -17.54 -8.94 14.39
N PHE A 430 -18.78 -9.33 14.02
CA PHE A 430 -19.22 -10.72 14.10
C PHE A 430 -18.92 -11.46 12.81
N ARG A 431 -18.53 -12.72 12.93
CA ARG A 431 -18.52 -13.66 11.81
C ARG A 431 -19.98 -13.95 11.35
N PRO A 432 -20.22 -14.33 10.07
CA PRO A 432 -21.60 -14.54 9.58
C PRO A 432 -22.44 -15.55 10.35
N ASP A 433 -21.83 -16.50 11.04
CA ASP A 433 -22.50 -17.47 11.93
C ASP A 433 -22.76 -16.93 13.34
N GLN A 434 -22.42 -15.68 13.62
CA GLN A 434 -22.82 -14.91 14.80
C GLN A 434 -22.34 -15.48 16.17
N TRP A 435 -21.49 -16.49 16.19
CA TRP A 435 -20.95 -17.06 17.43
C TRP A 435 -19.48 -16.72 17.69
N LEU A 436 -18.80 -16.10 16.70
CA LEU A 436 -17.46 -15.53 16.89
C LEU A 436 -17.50 -14.01 16.81
N LEU A 437 -16.83 -13.37 17.76
CA LEU A 437 -16.58 -11.93 17.82
C LEU A 437 -15.09 -11.67 17.60
N SER A 438 -14.75 -10.79 16.67
CA SER A 438 -13.40 -10.25 16.55
C SER A 438 -13.29 -8.88 17.20
N VAL A 439 -12.15 -8.61 17.86
CA VAL A 439 -11.84 -7.33 18.53
C VAL A 439 -10.43 -6.89 18.13
N GLY A 440 -10.29 -5.67 17.59
CA GLY A 440 -9.00 -5.09 17.24
C GLY A 440 -8.19 -4.65 18.46
N GLU A 441 -6.87 -4.86 18.42
CA GLU A 441 -5.90 -4.36 19.41
C GLU A 441 -4.99 -3.33 18.73
N SER A 442 -5.28 -2.02 18.87
CA SER A 442 -4.64 -0.96 18.02
C SER A 442 -3.13 -0.87 18.18
N HIS A 443 -2.60 -1.09 19.39
CA HIS A 443 -1.16 -1.02 19.67
C HIS A 443 -0.46 -2.37 19.52
N SER A 444 -0.82 -3.11 18.47
CA SER A 444 -0.21 -4.42 18.17
C SER A 444 -0.41 -4.81 16.70
N LYS A 445 0.03 -6.01 16.37
CA LYS A 445 -0.22 -6.67 15.08
C LYS A 445 -1.32 -7.73 15.14
N TRP A 446 -2.24 -7.62 16.10
CA TRP A 446 -3.24 -8.64 16.36
C TRP A 446 -4.66 -8.07 16.37
N ALA A 447 -5.61 -8.90 15.96
CA ALA A 447 -6.98 -8.81 16.43
C ALA A 447 -7.34 -10.14 17.13
N TYR A 448 -8.11 -10.02 18.19
CA TYR A 448 -8.57 -11.17 18.96
C TYR A 448 -9.78 -11.82 18.29
N SER A 449 -9.92 -13.12 18.49
CA SER A 449 -11.17 -13.88 18.28
C SER A 449 -11.68 -14.39 19.61
N TYR A 450 -12.99 -14.33 19.81
CA TYR A 450 -13.71 -14.84 20.98
C TYR A 450 -14.87 -15.70 20.52
N GLN A 451 -15.16 -16.75 21.27
CA GLN A 451 -16.43 -17.43 21.17
C GLN A 451 -17.45 -16.72 22.07
N ILE A 452 -18.67 -16.55 21.58
CA ILE A 452 -19.80 -16.01 22.35
C ILE A 452 -20.55 -17.17 22.95
N ALA A 453 -20.66 -17.22 24.30
CA ALA A 453 -21.46 -18.17 25.01
C ALA A 453 -22.97 -17.81 25.00
N ASP A 454 -23.85 -18.72 25.39
CA ASP A 454 -25.31 -18.53 25.35
C ASP A 454 -25.80 -17.33 26.18
N ASP A 455 -25.09 -16.99 27.26
CA ASP A 455 -25.38 -15.81 28.09
C ASP A 455 -24.82 -14.51 27.52
N GLY A 456 -24.08 -14.58 26.42
CA GLY A 456 -23.41 -13.46 25.77
C GLY A 456 -22.01 -13.16 26.32
N SER A 457 -21.49 -13.92 27.28
CA SER A 457 -20.13 -13.78 27.76
C SER A 457 -19.13 -14.23 26.70
N LEU A 458 -17.91 -13.67 26.75
CA LEU A 458 -16.83 -14.01 25.83
C LEU A 458 -15.90 -15.04 26.43
N ILE A 459 -15.67 -16.12 25.71
CA ILE A 459 -14.79 -17.22 26.09
C ILE A 459 -13.80 -17.55 24.98
N ASN A 460 -12.81 -18.38 25.26
CA ASN A 460 -11.83 -18.87 24.30
C ASN A 460 -11.11 -17.73 23.54
N LYS A 461 -10.62 -16.74 24.30
CA LYS A 461 -9.86 -15.59 23.76
C LYS A 461 -8.55 -16.04 23.13
N GLU A 462 -8.36 -15.67 21.85
CA GLU A 462 -7.14 -15.96 21.10
C GLU A 462 -6.65 -14.72 20.35
N ARG A 463 -5.33 -14.50 20.27
CA ARG A 463 -4.70 -13.61 19.30
C ARG A 463 -4.71 -14.30 17.93
N PHE A 464 -5.82 -14.19 17.23
CA PHE A 464 -6.10 -15.04 16.08
C PHE A 464 -5.71 -14.40 14.75
N PHE A 465 -6.08 -13.14 14.53
CA PHE A 465 -5.79 -12.44 13.29
C PHE A 465 -4.42 -11.78 13.37
N HIS A 466 -3.49 -12.27 12.53
CA HIS A 466 -2.14 -11.73 12.42
C HIS A 466 -2.07 -10.71 11.29
N LEU A 467 -1.91 -9.44 11.66
CA LEU A 467 -1.87 -8.31 10.74
C LEU A 467 -0.44 -8.07 10.24
N HIS A 468 -0.32 -7.65 8.99
CA HIS A 468 0.94 -7.19 8.44
C HIS A 468 1.32 -5.83 9.06
N VAL A 469 2.57 -5.71 9.47
CA VAL A 469 3.18 -4.48 9.99
C VAL A 469 4.42 -4.22 9.16
N HIS A 470 4.53 -3.04 8.58
CA HIS A 470 5.74 -2.67 7.86
C HIS A 470 6.92 -2.45 8.82
N ASP A 471 8.14 -2.70 8.35
CA ASP A 471 9.37 -2.55 9.13
C ASP A 471 9.58 -1.13 9.71
N TRP A 472 8.93 -0.13 9.13
CA TRP A 472 8.96 1.26 9.66
C TRP A 472 7.83 1.61 10.64
N ASP A 473 6.92 0.66 10.94
CA ASP A 473 5.80 0.84 11.87
C ASP A 473 5.98 0.00 13.12
N ASP A 474 5.55 0.51 14.28
CA ASP A 474 5.60 -0.23 15.55
C ASP A 474 4.43 -1.22 15.69
N ASP A 475 3.31 -0.95 15.01
CA ASP A 475 2.08 -1.74 15.08
C ASP A 475 1.23 -1.59 13.81
N ALA A 476 0.26 -2.47 13.60
CA ALA A 476 -0.69 -2.41 12.50
C ALA A 476 -1.76 -1.32 12.65
N GLY A 477 -2.03 -0.89 13.86
CA GLY A 477 -3.04 0.10 14.21
C GLY A 477 -4.46 -0.26 13.75
N PRO A 478 -5.00 -1.47 14.04
CA PRO A 478 -6.38 -1.78 13.67
C PRO A 478 -7.35 -0.84 14.37
N GLU A 479 -8.31 -0.28 13.63
CA GLU A 479 -9.29 0.68 14.13
C GLU A 479 -10.72 0.18 13.97
N CYS A 480 -11.17 -0.06 12.77
CA CYS A 480 -12.51 -0.51 12.44
C CYS A 480 -12.45 -1.87 11.75
N LEU A 481 -13.38 -2.74 12.09
CA LEU A 481 -13.51 -4.06 11.53
C LEU A 481 -14.92 -4.26 10.96
N CYS A 482 -15.03 -4.98 9.84
CA CYS A 482 -16.30 -5.55 9.39
C CYS A 482 -16.07 -6.91 8.74
N TYR A 483 -17.10 -7.76 8.73
CA TYR A 483 -17.13 -9.00 7.95
C TYR A 483 -17.98 -8.84 6.70
N SER A 484 -17.65 -9.60 5.67
CA SER A 484 -18.55 -9.86 4.56
C SER A 484 -19.39 -11.12 4.83
N GLN A 485 -20.46 -11.31 4.06
CA GLN A 485 -21.27 -12.54 4.10
C GLN A 485 -20.45 -13.77 3.68
N GLU A 486 -19.41 -13.58 2.88
CA GLU A 486 -18.47 -14.61 2.42
C GLU A 486 -17.36 -14.91 3.43
N SER A 487 -17.53 -14.47 4.68
CA SER A 487 -16.59 -14.70 5.80
C SER A 487 -15.18 -14.10 5.58
N ARG A 488 -15.08 -12.98 4.87
CA ARG A 488 -13.85 -12.20 4.81
C ARG A 488 -13.90 -11.08 5.84
N GLN A 489 -12.87 -10.98 6.68
CA GLN A 489 -12.74 -9.89 7.63
C GLN A 489 -11.93 -8.75 7.05
N PHE A 490 -12.50 -7.56 7.01
CA PHE A 490 -11.88 -6.32 6.56
C PHE A 490 -11.50 -5.49 7.78
N ILE A 491 -10.23 -5.11 7.86
CA ILE A 491 -9.66 -4.39 9.01
C ILE A 491 -8.98 -3.12 8.51
N ALA A 492 -9.46 -1.97 8.96
CA ALA A 492 -8.82 -0.68 8.71
C ALA A 492 -7.51 -0.59 9.51
N THR A 493 -6.37 -0.36 8.83
CA THR A 493 -5.03 -0.35 9.43
C THR A 493 -4.17 0.79 8.87
N LYS A 494 -2.95 0.95 9.41
CA LYS A 494 -1.95 1.89 8.90
C LYS A 494 -1.53 1.57 7.45
N SER A 495 -1.43 0.29 7.09
CA SER A 495 -1.02 -0.16 5.76
C SER A 495 -2.15 -0.13 4.71
N GLY A 496 -3.37 0.27 5.11
CA GLY A 496 -4.58 0.21 4.29
C GLY A 496 -5.63 -0.72 4.88
N ILE A 497 -6.45 -1.35 4.03
CA ILE A 497 -7.45 -2.34 4.47
C ILE A 497 -6.82 -3.72 4.37
N GLN A 498 -6.59 -4.36 5.51
CA GLN A 498 -6.12 -5.73 5.56
C GLN A 498 -7.31 -6.69 5.59
N ILE A 499 -7.25 -7.73 4.76
CA ILE A 499 -8.34 -8.68 4.61
C ILE A 499 -7.81 -10.07 4.95
N SER A 500 -8.46 -10.69 5.93
CA SER A 500 -8.17 -12.05 6.39
C SER A 500 -9.33 -12.98 6.05
N ALA A 501 -9.03 -14.24 5.89
CA ALA A 501 -10.01 -15.31 5.90
C ALA A 501 -10.14 -15.91 7.31
N ASP A 502 -10.88 -17.00 7.43
CA ASP A 502 -11.13 -17.68 8.72
C ASP A 502 -9.89 -18.38 9.30
N ASP A 503 -8.77 -18.41 8.58
CA ASP A 503 -7.48 -18.94 9.02
C ASP A 503 -6.62 -17.93 9.79
N GLY A 504 -7.04 -16.67 9.85
CA GLY A 504 -6.48 -15.64 10.71
C GLY A 504 -5.42 -14.72 10.06
N PRO A 505 -4.46 -15.17 9.25
CA PRO A 505 -3.43 -14.27 8.70
C PRO A 505 -3.99 -13.30 7.63
N THR A 506 -3.41 -12.12 7.53
CA THR A 506 -3.70 -11.20 6.42
C THR A 506 -3.31 -11.84 5.08
N GLN A 507 -4.26 -11.93 4.17
CA GLN A 507 -4.10 -12.51 2.83
C GLN A 507 -4.10 -11.45 1.73
N VAL A 508 -4.83 -10.35 1.92
CA VAL A 508 -4.94 -9.24 0.95
C VAL A 508 -4.82 -7.91 1.66
N ILE A 509 -4.18 -6.94 1.02
CA ILE A 509 -4.07 -5.57 1.50
C ILE A 509 -4.46 -4.62 0.37
N LEU A 510 -5.49 -3.80 0.62
CA LEU A 510 -5.94 -2.78 -0.32
C LEU A 510 -5.44 -1.41 0.15
N THR A 511 -4.64 -0.76 -0.67
CA THR A 511 -4.29 0.65 -0.46
C THR A 511 -5.46 1.55 -0.86
N VAL A 512 -5.72 2.57 -0.05
CA VAL A 512 -6.77 3.56 -0.30
C VAL A 512 -6.11 4.85 -0.76
N PRO A 513 -6.64 5.54 -1.80
CA PRO A 513 -6.08 6.81 -2.24
C PRO A 513 -6.11 7.87 -1.14
N GLY A 514 -5.11 8.76 -1.12
CA GLY A 514 -4.99 9.85 -0.17
C GLY A 514 -3.85 9.66 0.83
N GLN A 515 -3.61 10.70 1.61
CA GLN A 515 -2.59 10.67 2.67
C GLN A 515 -3.25 10.37 4.01
N GLY A 516 -2.67 9.47 4.77
CA GLY A 516 -3.12 9.09 6.10
C GLY A 516 -3.58 7.63 6.20
N ARG A 517 -3.82 7.21 7.43
CA ARG A 517 -4.29 5.85 7.71
C ARG A 517 -5.79 5.71 7.40
N VAL A 518 -6.20 4.50 7.06
CA VAL A 518 -7.62 4.14 7.00
C VAL A 518 -8.13 3.99 8.44
N THR A 519 -9.15 4.77 8.79
CA THR A 519 -9.74 4.76 10.14
C THR A 519 -11.01 3.91 10.21
N THR A 520 -11.71 3.79 9.09
CA THR A 520 -13.01 3.12 9.06
C THR A 520 -13.21 2.39 7.74
N VAL A 521 -13.86 1.24 7.81
CA VAL A 521 -14.23 0.42 6.67
C VAL A 521 -15.66 -0.09 6.84
N ALA A 522 -16.43 -0.08 5.76
CA ALA A 522 -17.79 -0.64 5.73
C ALA A 522 -18.12 -1.17 4.33
N ILE A 523 -18.96 -2.20 4.25
CA ILE A 523 -19.50 -2.68 2.97
C ILE A 523 -20.98 -2.31 2.96
N GLY A 524 -21.46 -1.68 1.87
CA GLY A 524 -22.84 -1.19 1.75
C GLY A 524 -23.22 -0.91 0.32
N GLY A 525 -24.01 0.16 0.09
CA GLY A 525 -24.55 0.52 -1.22
C GLY A 525 -25.80 -0.25 -1.61
N LYS A 526 -26.41 0.10 -2.73
CA LYS A 526 -27.69 -0.45 -3.18
C LYS A 526 -27.70 -1.99 -3.27
N ASP A 527 -26.62 -2.55 -3.82
CA ASP A 527 -26.47 -4.01 -4.01
C ASP A 527 -25.68 -4.66 -2.86
N LYS A 528 -25.28 -3.84 -1.84
CA LYS A 528 -24.50 -4.26 -0.67
C LYS A 528 -23.12 -4.83 -1.00
N ASP A 529 -22.55 -4.46 -2.13
CA ASP A 529 -21.27 -4.92 -2.69
C ASP A 529 -20.27 -3.77 -2.86
N THR A 530 -20.52 -2.64 -2.22
CA THR A 530 -19.67 -1.45 -2.30
C THR A 530 -18.86 -1.31 -1.02
N LEU A 531 -17.54 -1.40 -1.14
CA LEU A 531 -16.59 -1.14 -0.06
C LEU A 531 -16.39 0.37 0.07
N TYR A 532 -16.64 0.90 1.27
CA TYR A 532 -16.34 2.27 1.66
C TYR A 532 -15.13 2.28 2.57
N ALA A 533 -14.18 3.19 2.30
CA ALA A 533 -12.97 3.40 3.08
C ALA A 533 -12.87 4.88 3.48
N PHE A 534 -12.59 5.13 4.75
CA PHE A 534 -12.46 6.47 5.30
C PHE A 534 -10.98 6.72 5.60
N CYS A 535 -10.40 7.72 4.92
CA CYS A 535 -8.99 8.04 5.01
C CYS A 535 -8.82 9.56 5.14
N GLY A 536 -8.30 10.02 6.28
CA GLY A 536 -8.17 11.44 6.58
C GLY A 536 -9.53 12.13 6.62
N ASN A 537 -9.71 13.16 5.77
CA ASN A 537 -10.96 13.90 5.63
C ASN A 537 -11.83 13.46 4.45
N LYS A 538 -11.54 12.28 3.87
CA LYS A 538 -12.15 11.79 2.62
C LYS A 538 -12.79 10.43 2.81
N ILE A 539 -13.85 10.19 2.02
CA ILE A 539 -14.52 8.90 1.90
C ILE A 539 -14.35 8.40 0.47
N TRP A 540 -13.80 7.21 0.34
CA TRP A 540 -13.61 6.52 -0.92
C TRP A 540 -14.53 5.32 -1.01
N LYS A 541 -14.90 4.92 -2.23
CA LYS A 541 -15.66 3.69 -2.49
C LYS A 541 -15.11 2.95 -3.69
N ARG A 542 -15.34 1.63 -3.71
CA ARG A 542 -15.20 0.78 -4.89
C ARG A 542 -16.14 -0.42 -4.82
N LYS A 543 -16.57 -0.94 -5.96
CA LYS A 543 -17.31 -2.20 -6.03
C LYS A 543 -16.37 -3.38 -5.79
N ILE A 544 -16.87 -4.38 -5.07
CA ILE A 544 -16.14 -5.63 -4.76
C ILE A 544 -17.04 -6.84 -4.93
N GLN A 545 -16.47 -8.05 -4.90
CA GLN A 545 -17.20 -9.32 -4.99
C GLN A 545 -17.64 -9.85 -3.61
N GLN A 546 -17.81 -8.99 -2.63
CA GLN A 546 -18.14 -9.32 -1.24
C GLN A 546 -19.35 -8.50 -0.82
N HIS A 547 -20.21 -9.08 0.03
CA HIS A 547 -21.46 -8.43 0.41
C HIS A 547 -21.50 -8.05 1.89
N ALA A 548 -22.22 -6.97 2.18
CA ALA A 548 -22.36 -6.43 3.52
C ALA A 548 -23.01 -7.42 4.49
N LEU A 549 -22.45 -7.46 5.70
CA LEU A 549 -22.97 -8.16 6.86
C LEU A 549 -23.34 -7.14 7.96
N GLY A 550 -24.45 -7.33 8.63
CA GLY A 550 -24.88 -6.49 9.77
C GLY A 550 -25.79 -7.26 10.72
N ALA A 551 -26.18 -6.63 11.83
CA ALA A 551 -27.08 -7.24 12.82
C ALA A 551 -28.45 -7.66 12.23
N TRP A 552 -28.83 -7.10 11.09
CA TRP A 552 -30.02 -7.43 10.31
C TRP A 552 -29.85 -8.66 9.43
N SER A 553 -28.62 -9.18 9.25
CA SER A 553 -28.35 -10.33 8.38
C SER A 553 -28.84 -11.63 9.03
N PRO A 554 -29.38 -12.57 8.25
CA PRO A 554 -29.69 -13.88 8.77
C PRO A 554 -28.42 -14.64 9.16
N TRP A 555 -28.55 -15.58 10.08
CA TRP A 555 -27.47 -16.52 10.38
C TRP A 555 -27.05 -17.26 9.09
N THR A 556 -25.75 -17.34 8.86
CA THR A 556 -25.21 -18.04 7.68
C THR A 556 -24.12 -19.01 8.15
N LYS A 557 -24.24 -20.26 7.72
CA LYS A 557 -23.21 -21.27 7.96
C LYS A 557 -21.92 -20.89 7.25
N VAL A 558 -20.85 -20.74 8.01
CA VAL A 558 -19.51 -20.54 7.44
C VAL A 558 -18.98 -21.88 6.93
N MET A 559 -18.56 -21.91 5.69
CA MET A 559 -17.89 -23.07 5.11
C MET A 559 -16.38 -22.92 5.34
N PRO A 560 -15.67 -23.98 5.77
CA PRO A 560 -14.22 -23.94 5.90
C PRO A 560 -13.56 -23.48 4.60
N ASN A 561 -12.55 -22.65 4.72
CA ASN A 561 -11.73 -22.27 3.56
C ASN A 561 -11.12 -23.53 2.94
N LYS A 562 -11.19 -23.65 1.64
CA LYS A 562 -10.34 -24.60 0.92
C LYS A 562 -8.91 -24.03 0.94
N LEU A 563 -8.01 -24.76 1.56
CA LEU A 563 -6.57 -24.48 1.53
C LEU A 563 -6.01 -24.48 0.11
#